data_19108e7772044268dde8316e962ecfc4
#
_entry.id   19108e7772044268dde8316e962ecfc4
#
_cell.length_a   1.000
_cell.length_b   1.000
_cell.length_c   1.000
_cell.angle_alpha   90.00
_cell.angle_beta   90.00
_cell.angle_gamma   90.00
#
_symmetry.space_group_name_H-M   'P 1'
#
loop_
_entity.id
_entity.type
_entity.pdbx_description
1 polymer ?
#
loop_
_entity_poly.entity_id
_entity_poly.type
_entity_poly.pdbx_seq_one_letter_code
_entity_poly.pdbx_strand_id
1 'polypeptide(L)'
;MARRPASGDDPGMEVIRAGGRSRPSERALAVARLIGVLYVVTGLCVAWLTLATPFVELFSARGRAFSSEPAFHALGWLMALALPATCLLLGTHRLFELTEIANPFRSRRDPLAGLGASLGQGYVAVRGLVLPGGRYVSTLLVGPPGIVVLGQLPPPSEARPVGGHWEARTRDDEWVAVENPLDRAARDAEAVRRWLIADDHDFVVKVYAVVLGDSGRVGRTATTAVLERAGLPGFLASLPPHRTFTPARREQVVARIRRGIDPGAAASNW
;
A
#
# COMPACT_ATOMS: atom_id res chain seq x y z
N MET A 1 -27.91 13.30 -22.62
CA MET A 1 -27.33 12.33 -21.64
C MET A 1 -26.99 13.14 -20.39
N ALA A 2 -27.85 13.14 -19.38
CA ALA A 2 -27.67 13.93 -18.16
C ALA A 2 -26.66 13.19 -17.24
N ARG A 3 -25.55 13.85 -16.86
CA ARG A 3 -24.65 13.40 -15.82
C ARG A 3 -25.45 13.29 -14.52
N ARG A 4 -25.60 12.06 -14.00
CA ARG A 4 -26.05 11.86 -12.62
C ARG A 4 -25.10 12.63 -11.69
N PRO A 5 -25.60 13.47 -10.77
CA PRO A 5 -24.77 14.06 -9.74
C PRO A 5 -24.17 12.93 -8.90
N ALA A 6 -22.88 13.04 -8.65
CA ALA A 6 -22.16 12.12 -7.77
C ALA A 6 -22.84 12.12 -6.40
N SER A 7 -23.18 10.94 -5.91
CA SER A 7 -23.89 10.68 -4.66
C SER A 7 -23.27 11.46 -3.50
N GLY A 8 -24.12 12.27 -2.86
CA GLY A 8 -24.13 12.60 -1.46
C GLY A 8 -22.78 12.92 -0.81
N ASP A 9 -22.28 14.15 -0.99
CA ASP A 9 -21.40 14.75 0.00
C ASP A 9 -22.25 14.93 1.28
N ASP A 10 -21.99 14.13 2.27
CA ASP A 10 -22.57 14.25 3.61
C ASP A 10 -22.20 15.64 4.16
N PRO A 11 -23.14 16.47 4.59
CA PRO A 11 -22.95 17.91 4.89
C PRO A 11 -22.15 18.16 6.17
N GLY A 12 -21.20 17.33 6.53
CA GLY A 12 -20.48 17.49 7.79
C GLY A 12 -18.97 17.19 7.77
N MET A 13 -18.50 16.38 6.86
CA MET A 13 -17.12 15.93 6.86
C MET A 13 -16.46 16.23 5.52
N GLU A 14 -15.27 16.85 5.55
CA GLU A 14 -14.48 17.03 4.35
C GLU A 14 -13.96 15.69 3.81
N VAL A 15 -14.21 15.39 2.53
CA VAL A 15 -13.75 14.16 1.88
C VAL A 15 -12.74 14.50 0.78
N ILE A 16 -11.48 14.18 1.02
CA ILE A 16 -10.42 14.27 0.03
C ILE A 16 -10.34 12.93 -0.71
N ARG A 17 -10.64 12.92 -1.97
CA ARG A 17 -10.41 11.76 -2.83
C ARG A 17 -9.02 11.91 -3.44
N ALA A 18 -8.08 11.08 -3.00
CA ALA A 18 -6.85 10.90 -3.75
C ALA A 18 -7.27 10.47 -5.14
N GLY A 19 -6.91 11.28 -6.15
CA GLY A 19 -7.28 11.02 -7.54
C GLY A 19 -6.88 9.58 -7.86
N GLY A 20 -7.82 8.67 -7.66
CA GLY A 20 -7.56 7.27 -7.74
C GLY A 20 -7.04 7.01 -9.14
N ARG A 21 -5.82 6.52 -9.28
CA ARG A 21 -5.49 5.75 -10.48
C ARG A 21 -6.67 4.82 -10.66
N SER A 22 -7.48 5.13 -11.67
CA SER A 22 -8.61 4.30 -12.07
C SER A 22 -8.12 2.86 -11.96
N ARG A 23 -8.87 2.02 -11.27
CA ARG A 23 -8.48 0.62 -11.05
C ARG A 23 -7.92 0.13 -12.37
N PRO A 24 -6.64 -0.26 -12.43
CA PRO A 24 -6.07 -0.67 -13.70
C PRO A 24 -6.98 -1.75 -14.27
N SER A 25 -7.32 -1.64 -15.54
CA SER A 25 -8.18 -2.63 -16.19
C SER A 25 -7.57 -4.01 -15.97
N GLU A 26 -8.38 -5.05 -15.93
CA GLU A 26 -7.87 -6.42 -15.75
C GLU A 26 -6.80 -6.75 -16.81
N ARG A 27 -6.97 -6.19 -18.01
CA ARG A 27 -5.96 -6.28 -19.08
C ARG A 27 -4.66 -5.59 -18.71
N ALA A 28 -4.71 -4.40 -18.11
CA ALA A 28 -3.52 -3.69 -17.66
C ALA A 28 -2.79 -4.43 -16.52
N LEU A 29 -3.54 -5.05 -15.59
CA LEU A 29 -2.98 -5.91 -14.54
C LEU A 29 -2.36 -7.18 -15.12
N ALA A 30 -3.01 -7.82 -16.09
CA ALA A 30 -2.47 -8.99 -16.77
C ALA A 30 -1.18 -8.67 -17.53
N VAL A 31 -1.16 -7.56 -18.28
CA VAL A 31 0.03 -7.09 -18.98
C VAL A 31 1.17 -6.76 -18.01
N ALA A 32 0.87 -6.08 -16.91
CA ALA A 32 1.87 -5.74 -15.91
C ALA A 32 2.45 -6.98 -15.21
N ARG A 33 1.62 -8.01 -14.94
CA ARG A 33 2.08 -9.31 -14.43
C ARG A 33 2.97 -10.03 -15.45
N LEU A 34 2.54 -10.04 -16.72
CA LEU A 34 3.34 -10.66 -17.81
C LEU A 34 4.73 -10.01 -17.90
N ILE A 35 4.80 -8.67 -17.84
CA ILE A 35 6.07 -7.93 -17.84
C ILE A 35 6.93 -8.32 -16.62
N GLY A 36 6.35 -8.38 -15.42
CA GLY A 36 7.08 -8.80 -14.22
C GLY A 36 7.65 -10.22 -14.33
N VAL A 37 6.84 -11.16 -14.81
CA VAL A 37 7.28 -12.55 -15.07
C VAL A 37 8.36 -12.59 -16.14
N LEU A 38 8.22 -11.81 -17.22
CA LEU A 38 9.22 -11.73 -18.28
C LEU A 38 10.58 -11.27 -17.75
N TYR A 39 10.61 -10.25 -16.88
CA TYR A 39 11.85 -9.81 -16.23
C TYR A 39 12.48 -10.91 -15.38
N VAL A 40 11.69 -11.64 -14.59
CA VAL A 40 12.19 -12.75 -13.76
C VAL A 40 12.75 -13.86 -14.64
N VAL A 41 12.01 -14.28 -15.67
CA VAL A 41 12.45 -15.33 -16.60
C VAL A 41 13.73 -14.91 -17.34
N THR A 42 13.79 -13.67 -17.84
CA THR A 42 14.99 -13.13 -18.50
C THR A 42 16.16 -13.12 -17.54
N GLY A 43 15.97 -12.66 -16.29
CA GLY A 43 17.03 -12.68 -15.26
C GLY A 43 17.56 -14.08 -14.98
N LEU A 44 16.66 -15.06 -14.85
CA LEU A 44 17.03 -16.48 -14.66
C LEU A 44 17.76 -17.07 -15.89
N CYS A 45 17.28 -16.81 -17.09
CA CYS A 45 17.92 -17.27 -18.33
C CYS A 45 19.33 -16.69 -18.48
N VAL A 46 19.49 -15.38 -18.25
CA VAL A 46 20.82 -14.74 -18.32
C VAL A 46 21.74 -15.29 -17.23
N ALA A 47 21.26 -15.45 -16.00
CA ALA A 47 22.04 -16.07 -14.93
C ALA A 47 22.49 -17.48 -15.31
N TRP A 48 21.56 -18.29 -15.83
CA TRP A 48 21.88 -19.66 -16.26
C TRP A 48 22.90 -19.68 -17.39
N LEU A 49 22.73 -18.85 -18.43
CA LEU A 49 23.69 -18.73 -19.52
C LEU A 49 25.06 -18.28 -19.00
N THR A 50 25.12 -17.33 -18.09
CA THR A 50 26.37 -16.84 -17.50
C THR A 50 27.11 -17.94 -16.72
N LEU A 51 26.36 -18.78 -15.99
CA LEU A 51 26.93 -19.85 -15.16
C LEU A 51 27.21 -21.14 -15.94
N ALA A 52 26.38 -21.48 -16.94
CA ALA A 52 26.47 -22.72 -17.68
C ALA A 52 27.41 -22.64 -18.91
N THR A 53 27.72 -21.44 -19.39
CA THR A 53 28.63 -21.25 -20.54
C THR A 53 29.96 -20.70 -20.06
N PRO A 54 31.09 -21.03 -20.77
CA PRO A 54 32.40 -20.46 -20.45
C PRO A 54 32.52 -18.98 -20.87
N PHE A 55 31.39 -18.22 -20.82
CA PHE A 55 31.32 -16.83 -21.22
C PHE A 55 32.32 -15.95 -20.46
N VAL A 56 32.49 -16.24 -19.16
CA VAL A 56 33.44 -15.54 -18.29
C VAL A 56 34.89 -15.91 -18.70
N GLU A 57 35.13 -17.14 -19.13
CA GLU A 57 36.45 -17.58 -19.61
C GLU A 57 36.85 -16.91 -20.94
N LEU A 58 35.89 -16.63 -21.82
CA LEU A 58 36.12 -15.87 -23.05
C LEU A 58 36.56 -14.43 -22.78
N PHE A 59 36.04 -13.79 -21.74
CA PHE A 59 36.48 -12.48 -21.30
C PHE A 59 37.84 -12.51 -20.60
N SER A 60 38.10 -13.53 -19.78
CA SER A 60 39.40 -13.70 -19.13
C SER A 60 40.51 -14.09 -20.12
N ALA A 61 40.22 -14.85 -21.17
CA ALA A 61 41.17 -15.20 -22.20
C ALA A 61 41.65 -14.00 -23.04
N ARG A 62 40.80 -13.01 -23.24
CA ARG A 62 41.16 -11.75 -23.92
C ARG A 62 41.96 -10.81 -23.02
N GLY A 63 41.82 -10.90 -21.68
CA GLY A 63 42.51 -10.06 -20.71
C GLY A 63 43.95 -10.47 -20.40
N ARG A 64 44.42 -11.63 -20.86
CA ARG A 64 45.80 -12.14 -20.60
C ARG A 64 46.93 -11.27 -21.13
N ALA A 65 46.61 -10.23 -21.92
CA ALA A 65 47.58 -9.25 -22.40
C ALA A 65 47.91 -8.13 -21.42
N PHE A 66 47.21 -8.01 -20.28
CA PHE A 66 47.39 -6.95 -19.30
C PHE A 66 47.70 -7.51 -17.91
N SER A 67 48.72 -6.99 -17.27
CA SER A 67 49.24 -7.40 -15.96
C SER A 67 48.34 -7.15 -14.75
N SER A 68 47.08 -6.73 -14.97
CA SER A 68 46.06 -6.46 -13.92
C SER A 68 44.95 -7.52 -13.84
N GLU A 69 45.31 -8.78 -14.04
CA GLU A 69 44.43 -9.95 -14.15
C GLU A 69 43.30 -10.05 -13.09
N PRO A 70 43.54 -9.91 -11.77
CA PRO A 70 42.46 -10.15 -10.80
C PRO A 70 41.37 -9.08 -10.83
N ALA A 71 41.72 -7.83 -11.14
CA ALA A 71 40.76 -6.74 -11.20
C ALA A 71 39.82 -6.85 -12.41
N PHE A 72 40.34 -7.22 -13.59
CA PHE A 72 39.52 -7.43 -14.78
C PHE A 72 38.61 -8.66 -14.66
N HIS A 73 39.08 -9.69 -14.00
CA HIS A 73 38.27 -10.89 -13.75
C HIS A 73 37.11 -10.57 -12.78
N ALA A 74 37.39 -9.85 -11.69
CA ALA A 74 36.37 -9.38 -10.74
C ALA A 74 35.34 -8.46 -11.40
N LEU A 75 35.78 -7.51 -12.25
CA LEU A 75 34.91 -6.61 -12.99
C LEU A 75 34.00 -7.39 -13.98
N GLY A 76 34.55 -8.37 -14.68
CA GLY A 76 33.80 -9.24 -15.58
C GLY A 76 32.68 -9.99 -14.86
N TRP A 77 32.97 -10.60 -13.70
CA TRP A 77 31.97 -11.25 -12.87
C TRP A 77 30.94 -10.30 -12.31
N LEU A 78 31.35 -9.11 -11.89
CA LEU A 78 30.45 -8.09 -11.38
C LEU A 78 29.46 -7.64 -12.46
N MET A 79 29.91 -7.41 -13.69
CA MET A 79 29.04 -7.08 -14.81
C MET A 79 28.15 -8.26 -15.22
N ALA A 80 28.67 -9.47 -15.21
CA ALA A 80 27.91 -10.66 -15.56
C ALA A 80 26.78 -10.98 -14.57
N LEU A 81 26.95 -10.65 -13.30
CA LEU A 81 25.94 -10.85 -12.26
C LEU A 81 25.01 -9.64 -12.06
N ALA A 82 25.46 -8.43 -12.38
CA ALA A 82 24.66 -7.22 -12.19
C ALA A 82 23.39 -7.21 -13.04
N LEU A 83 23.47 -7.64 -14.30
CA LEU A 83 22.32 -7.66 -15.21
C LEU A 83 21.21 -8.62 -14.75
N PRO A 84 21.48 -9.93 -14.50
CA PRO A 84 20.46 -10.85 -14.01
C PRO A 84 19.93 -10.44 -12.62
N ALA A 85 20.78 -9.94 -11.72
CA ALA A 85 20.34 -9.46 -10.40
C ALA A 85 19.37 -8.27 -10.54
N THR A 86 19.67 -7.32 -11.41
CA THR A 86 18.79 -6.17 -11.67
C THR A 86 17.46 -6.62 -12.26
N CYS A 87 17.45 -7.53 -13.23
CA CYS A 87 16.22 -8.07 -13.81
C CYS A 87 15.38 -8.80 -12.76
N LEU A 88 16.00 -9.62 -11.91
CA LEU A 88 15.29 -10.34 -10.85
C LEU A 88 14.71 -9.37 -9.82
N LEU A 89 15.47 -8.37 -9.38
CA LEU A 89 14.99 -7.36 -8.41
C LEU A 89 13.84 -6.54 -8.98
N LEU A 90 13.95 -6.06 -10.22
CA LEU A 90 12.88 -5.31 -10.87
C LEU A 90 11.64 -6.16 -11.10
N GLY A 91 11.80 -7.40 -11.54
CA GLY A 91 10.71 -8.33 -11.77
C GLY A 91 9.97 -8.70 -10.49
N THR A 92 10.70 -9.05 -9.43
CA THR A 92 10.10 -9.38 -8.12
C THR A 92 9.44 -8.18 -7.47
N HIS A 93 10.06 -6.99 -7.54
CA HIS A 93 9.47 -5.75 -7.03
C HIS A 93 8.16 -5.44 -7.75
N ARG A 94 8.13 -5.52 -9.07
CA ARG A 94 6.90 -5.33 -9.87
C ARG A 94 5.81 -6.34 -9.54
N LEU A 95 6.15 -7.60 -9.38
CA LEU A 95 5.18 -8.62 -8.99
C LEU A 95 4.62 -8.35 -7.58
N PHE A 96 5.48 -7.91 -6.65
CA PHE A 96 5.06 -7.56 -5.30
C PHE A 96 4.10 -6.35 -5.29
N GLU A 97 4.39 -5.27 -6.02
CA GLU A 97 3.48 -4.13 -6.18
C GLU A 97 2.11 -4.56 -6.74
N LEU A 98 2.09 -5.50 -7.70
CA LEU A 98 0.86 -5.98 -8.31
C LEU A 98 0.02 -6.85 -7.36
N THR A 99 0.65 -7.60 -6.44
CA THR A 99 -0.09 -8.35 -5.41
C THR A 99 -0.78 -7.40 -4.43
N GLU A 100 -0.14 -6.28 -4.09
CA GLU A 100 -0.74 -5.23 -3.27
C GLU A 100 -1.98 -4.59 -3.95
N ILE A 101 -1.90 -4.32 -5.25
CA ILE A 101 -2.99 -3.72 -6.04
C ILE A 101 -4.15 -4.72 -6.23
N ALA A 102 -3.85 -6.00 -6.37
CA ALA A 102 -4.83 -7.07 -6.60
C ALA A 102 -5.50 -7.58 -5.32
N ASN A 103 -5.25 -6.94 -4.17
CA ASN A 103 -5.75 -7.39 -2.89
C ASN A 103 -7.28 -7.56 -2.88
N PRO A 104 -7.78 -8.77 -2.56
CA PRO A 104 -9.19 -9.08 -2.49
C PRO A 104 -9.93 -8.30 -1.39
N PHE A 105 -9.22 -7.88 -0.33
CA PHE A 105 -9.78 -7.08 0.76
C PHE A 105 -10.00 -5.60 0.42
N ARG A 106 -9.72 -5.20 -0.81
CA ARG A 106 -10.02 -3.84 -1.27
C ARG A 106 -11.53 -3.67 -1.35
N SER A 107 -12.12 -3.23 -0.25
CA SER A 107 -13.57 -3.07 -0.14
C SER A 107 -14.14 -2.26 -1.29
N ARG A 108 -15.21 -2.79 -1.89
CA ARG A 108 -16.01 -2.09 -2.90
C ARG A 108 -16.95 -1.06 -2.27
N ARG A 109 -17.22 -1.19 -0.96
CA ARG A 109 -18.13 -0.31 -0.23
C ARG A 109 -17.33 0.76 0.49
N ASP A 110 -17.83 1.97 0.45
CA ASP A 110 -17.28 3.05 1.23
C ASP A 110 -17.48 2.80 2.74
N PRO A 111 -16.38 2.67 3.51
CA PRO A 111 -16.48 2.42 4.94
C PRO A 111 -17.16 3.56 5.70
N LEU A 112 -17.13 4.76 5.15
CA LEU A 112 -17.66 5.99 5.77
C LEU A 112 -19.02 6.42 5.22
N ALA A 113 -19.63 5.70 4.26
CA ALA A 113 -20.92 6.08 3.71
C ALA A 113 -21.98 6.22 4.83
N GLY A 114 -22.62 7.38 4.92
CA GLY A 114 -23.63 7.67 5.95
C GLY A 114 -23.09 7.96 7.35
N LEU A 115 -21.76 8.02 7.55
CA LEU A 115 -21.17 8.40 8.84
C LEU A 115 -20.71 9.86 8.89
N GLY A 116 -20.75 10.58 7.78
CA GLY A 116 -20.26 11.96 7.69
C GLY A 116 -20.97 12.90 8.66
N ALA A 117 -22.29 12.79 8.76
CA ALA A 117 -23.10 13.60 9.68
C ALA A 117 -22.76 13.32 11.16
N SER A 118 -22.47 12.08 11.51
CA SER A 118 -22.15 11.68 12.90
C SER A 118 -20.71 11.99 13.30
N LEU A 119 -19.79 12.10 12.34
CA LEU A 119 -18.39 12.46 12.60
C LEU A 119 -18.18 13.99 12.67
N GLY A 120 -19.04 14.77 12.02
CA GLY A 120 -19.01 16.24 12.05
C GLY A 120 -17.80 16.84 11.32
N GLN A 121 -17.73 18.18 11.36
CA GLN A 121 -16.69 18.98 10.67
C GLN A 121 -15.28 18.82 11.26
N GLY A 122 -15.15 18.16 12.40
CA GLY A 122 -13.86 17.93 13.06
C GLY A 122 -12.96 16.89 12.36
N TYR A 123 -13.49 16.15 11.40
CA TYR A 123 -12.79 15.06 10.73
C TYR A 123 -12.62 15.33 9.24
N VAL A 124 -11.47 14.92 8.70
CA VAL A 124 -11.18 14.91 7.28
C VAL A 124 -10.97 13.46 6.86
N ALA A 125 -11.74 13.00 5.90
CA ALA A 125 -11.61 11.67 5.32
C ALA A 125 -10.77 11.72 4.05
N VAL A 126 -9.75 10.87 3.96
CA VAL A 126 -8.92 10.69 2.78
C VAL A 126 -9.15 9.29 2.23
N ARG A 127 -9.48 9.19 0.95
CA ARG A 127 -9.75 7.91 0.30
C ARG A 127 -8.74 7.60 -0.79
N GLY A 128 -8.25 6.38 -0.79
CA GLY A 128 -7.40 5.90 -1.88
C GLY A 128 -5.99 6.48 -1.87
N LEU A 129 -5.42 6.74 -0.70
CA LEU A 129 -4.07 7.28 -0.56
C LEU A 129 -3.03 6.23 -0.97
N VAL A 130 -2.14 6.62 -1.88
CA VAL A 130 -0.95 5.85 -2.22
C VAL A 130 0.25 6.50 -1.56
N LEU A 131 0.88 5.79 -0.64
CA LEU A 131 2.08 6.26 0.05
C LEU A 131 3.31 6.18 -0.87
N PRO A 132 4.38 6.96 -0.59
CA PRO A 132 5.68 6.73 -1.19
C PRO A 132 6.11 5.27 -0.94
N GLY A 133 6.52 4.56 -2.00
CA GLY A 133 6.76 3.11 -1.94
C GLY A 133 5.59 2.25 -2.41
N GLY A 134 4.53 2.87 -2.97
CA GLY A 134 3.45 2.16 -3.68
C GLY A 134 2.35 1.60 -2.78
N ARG A 135 2.50 1.66 -1.44
CA ARG A 135 1.51 1.11 -0.52
C ARG A 135 0.19 1.87 -0.58
N TYR A 136 -0.89 1.13 -0.77
CA TYR A 136 -2.24 1.67 -0.87
C TYR A 136 -2.99 1.61 0.46
N VAL A 137 -3.43 2.77 0.95
CA VAL A 137 -4.30 2.91 2.11
C VAL A 137 -5.71 3.27 1.64
N SER A 138 -6.67 2.41 1.93
CA SER A 138 -8.04 2.53 1.40
C SER A 138 -8.76 3.77 1.93
N THR A 139 -8.68 3.98 3.24
CA THR A 139 -9.34 5.10 3.91
C THR A 139 -8.55 5.52 5.14
N LEU A 140 -8.38 6.80 5.29
CA LEU A 140 -7.70 7.42 6.42
C LEU A 140 -8.58 8.56 6.95
N LEU A 141 -8.76 8.62 8.26
CA LEU A 141 -9.43 9.71 8.95
C LEU A 141 -8.42 10.54 9.72
N VAL A 142 -8.45 11.83 9.54
CA VAL A 142 -7.65 12.81 10.28
C VAL A 142 -8.60 13.59 11.19
N GLY A 143 -8.40 13.53 12.50
CA GLY A 143 -9.30 14.16 13.47
C GLY A 143 -8.63 14.49 14.80
N PRO A 144 -9.38 14.99 15.79
CA PRO A 144 -8.82 15.42 17.09
C PRO A 144 -7.99 14.36 17.82
N PRO A 145 -8.33 13.06 17.81
CA PRO A 145 -7.52 12.06 18.50
C PRO A 145 -6.23 11.69 17.74
N GLY A 146 -6.07 12.15 16.50
CA GLY A 146 -4.95 11.80 15.63
C GLY A 146 -5.41 11.29 14.26
N ILE A 147 -4.75 10.25 13.78
CA ILE A 147 -5.00 9.64 12.48
C ILE A 147 -5.53 8.22 12.69
N VAL A 148 -6.54 7.85 11.93
CA VAL A 148 -7.12 6.51 11.98
C VAL A 148 -7.09 5.90 10.58
N VAL A 149 -6.42 4.78 10.43
CA VAL A 149 -6.45 3.98 9.21
C VAL A 149 -7.59 2.99 9.32
N LEU A 150 -8.49 3.03 8.34
CA LEU A 150 -9.66 2.17 8.30
C LEU A 150 -9.45 1.04 7.30
N GLY A 151 -9.45 -0.19 7.82
CA GLY A 151 -9.63 -1.41 7.06
C GLY A 151 -11.08 -1.86 7.05
N GLN A 152 -11.40 -2.84 6.22
CA GLN A 152 -12.70 -3.53 6.25
C GLN A 152 -12.48 -5.03 6.25
N LEU A 153 -13.25 -5.74 7.09
CA LEU A 153 -13.38 -7.17 6.98
C LEU A 153 -14.27 -7.49 5.78
N PRO A 154 -13.83 -8.37 4.89
CA PRO A 154 -14.68 -8.86 3.83
C PRO A 154 -15.82 -9.72 4.41
N PRO A 155 -16.95 -9.84 3.70
CA PRO A 155 -18.03 -10.71 4.14
C PRO A 155 -17.57 -12.17 4.24
N PRO A 156 -18.24 -13.01 5.08
CA PRO A 156 -17.86 -14.41 5.27
C PRO A 156 -17.87 -15.25 3.99
N SER A 157 -18.69 -14.86 3.02
CA SER A 157 -18.74 -15.50 1.70
C SER A 157 -17.50 -15.21 0.83
N GLU A 158 -16.77 -14.14 1.11
CA GLU A 158 -15.60 -13.72 0.33
C GLU A 158 -14.29 -14.02 1.06
N ALA A 159 -14.29 -14.05 2.40
CA ALA A 159 -13.10 -14.43 3.17
C ALA A 159 -13.45 -14.94 4.56
N ARG A 160 -12.61 -15.82 5.08
CA ARG A 160 -12.81 -16.46 6.39
C ARG A 160 -11.48 -16.71 7.10
N PRO A 161 -11.46 -16.69 8.44
CA PRO A 161 -10.32 -17.18 9.21
C PRO A 161 -10.37 -18.72 9.27
N VAL A 162 -9.22 -19.36 9.02
CA VAL A 162 -9.06 -20.83 9.08
C VAL A 162 -7.73 -21.16 9.75
N GLY A 163 -7.75 -21.82 10.90
CA GLY A 163 -6.55 -22.36 11.53
C GLY A 163 -5.41 -21.34 11.78
N GLY A 164 -5.76 -20.07 12.05
CA GLY A 164 -4.77 -19.01 12.31
C GLY A 164 -4.32 -18.22 11.08
N HIS A 165 -4.75 -18.59 9.89
CA HIS A 165 -4.56 -17.80 8.67
C HIS A 165 -5.89 -17.37 8.08
N TRP A 166 -5.86 -16.50 7.08
CA TRP A 166 -7.04 -16.06 6.35
C TRP A 166 -7.06 -16.66 4.95
N GLU A 167 -8.25 -17.01 4.50
CA GLU A 167 -8.52 -17.45 3.15
C GLU A 167 -9.52 -16.51 2.48
N ALA A 168 -9.28 -16.20 1.22
CA ALA A 168 -10.21 -15.47 0.37
C ALA A 168 -10.67 -16.36 -0.80
N ARG A 169 -11.93 -16.19 -1.18
CA ARG A 169 -12.54 -16.89 -2.30
C ARG A 169 -12.16 -16.21 -3.60
N THR A 170 -11.59 -16.96 -4.52
CA THR A 170 -11.29 -16.50 -5.88
C THR A 170 -12.54 -16.45 -6.74
N ARG A 171 -12.43 -15.94 -7.97
CA ARG A 171 -13.52 -15.96 -8.94
C ARG A 171 -13.90 -17.38 -9.38
N ASP A 172 -12.93 -18.28 -9.38
CA ASP A 172 -13.06 -19.67 -9.75
C ASP A 172 -13.55 -20.54 -8.59
N ASP A 173 -14.04 -19.88 -7.54
CA ASP A 173 -14.64 -20.50 -6.35
C ASP A 173 -13.65 -21.26 -5.46
N GLU A 174 -12.36 -21.06 -5.67
CA GLU A 174 -11.29 -21.64 -4.86
C GLU A 174 -10.94 -20.76 -3.66
N TRP A 175 -10.59 -21.39 -2.53
CA TRP A 175 -10.11 -20.70 -1.35
C TRP A 175 -8.58 -20.63 -1.38
N VAL A 176 -8.05 -19.43 -1.37
CA VAL A 176 -6.60 -19.18 -1.36
C VAL A 176 -6.20 -18.45 -0.10
N ALA A 177 -5.02 -18.82 0.43
CA ALA A 177 -4.46 -18.14 1.60
C ALA A 177 -4.16 -16.68 1.28
N VAL A 178 -4.56 -15.79 2.20
CA VAL A 178 -4.34 -14.35 2.09
C VAL A 178 -3.85 -13.77 3.40
N GLU A 179 -3.33 -12.57 3.31
CA GLU A 179 -2.88 -11.83 4.48
C GLU A 179 -4.04 -11.55 5.46
N ASN A 180 -3.74 -11.64 6.76
CA ASN A 180 -4.67 -11.26 7.82
C ASN A 180 -5.03 -9.77 7.72
N PRO A 181 -6.32 -9.41 7.58
CA PRO A 181 -6.74 -8.02 7.44
C PRO A 181 -6.41 -7.14 8.66
N LEU A 182 -6.26 -7.72 9.85
CA LEU A 182 -5.85 -6.99 11.05
C LEU A 182 -4.37 -6.60 10.99
N ASP A 183 -3.51 -7.55 10.62
CA ASP A 183 -2.07 -7.32 10.48
C ASP A 183 -1.81 -6.34 9.34
N ARG A 184 -2.62 -6.40 8.29
CA ARG A 184 -2.57 -5.45 7.20
C ARG A 184 -2.91 -4.04 7.69
N ALA A 185 -4.01 -3.87 8.42
CA ALA A 185 -4.40 -2.56 8.96
C ALA A 185 -3.32 -1.98 9.90
N ALA A 186 -2.70 -2.83 10.73
CA ALA A 186 -1.59 -2.43 11.60
C ALA A 186 -0.36 -1.97 10.77
N ARG A 187 -0.01 -2.71 9.71
CA ARG A 187 1.09 -2.32 8.81
C ARG A 187 0.79 -1.06 8.02
N ASP A 188 -0.46 -0.86 7.61
CA ASP A 188 -0.89 0.38 6.93
C ASP A 188 -0.78 1.57 7.87
N ALA A 189 -1.21 1.44 9.13
CA ALA A 189 -1.07 2.47 10.14
C ALA A 189 0.40 2.81 10.42
N GLU A 190 1.27 1.81 10.52
CA GLU A 190 2.71 2.01 10.72
C GLU A 190 3.37 2.66 9.49
N ALA A 191 2.94 2.31 8.28
CA ALA A 191 3.44 2.93 7.05
C ALA A 191 3.04 4.41 6.97
N VAL A 192 1.80 4.74 7.32
CA VAL A 192 1.32 6.13 7.43
C VAL A 192 2.12 6.89 8.47
N ARG A 193 2.35 6.29 9.65
CA ARG A 193 3.14 6.90 10.72
C ARG A 193 4.56 7.22 10.23
N ARG A 194 5.26 6.26 9.65
CA ARG A 194 6.62 6.44 9.12
C ARG A 194 6.69 7.52 8.05
N TRP A 195 5.71 7.52 7.14
CA TRP A 195 5.65 8.55 6.10
C TRP A 195 5.48 9.95 6.67
N LEU A 196 4.67 10.12 7.71
CA LEU A 196 4.44 11.43 8.31
C LEU A 196 5.65 11.94 9.11
N ILE A 197 6.42 11.04 9.72
CA ILE A 197 7.62 11.39 10.51
C ILE A 197 8.84 11.64 9.60
N ALA A 198 8.86 11.14 8.38
CA ALA A 198 10.06 11.15 7.52
C ALA A 198 10.68 12.54 7.31
N ASP A 199 9.87 13.61 7.27
CA ASP A 199 10.36 14.99 7.07
C ASP A 199 10.38 15.81 8.37
N ASP A 200 9.76 15.34 9.45
CA ASP A 200 9.66 16.05 10.73
C ASP A 200 9.76 15.04 11.86
N HIS A 201 10.95 14.82 12.36
CA HIS A 201 11.23 13.85 13.44
C HIS A 201 10.57 14.21 14.77
N ASP A 202 10.27 15.51 14.98
CA ASP A 202 9.56 15.98 16.17
C ASP A 202 8.04 15.81 16.05
N PHE A 203 7.59 15.33 14.89
CA PHE A 203 6.18 15.11 14.61
C PHE A 203 5.67 13.82 15.26
N VAL A 204 5.22 13.93 16.50
CA VAL A 204 4.58 12.81 17.19
C VAL A 204 3.08 12.85 16.92
N VAL A 205 2.59 11.88 16.14
CA VAL A 205 1.16 11.67 15.91
C VAL A 205 0.79 10.22 16.25
N LYS A 206 -0.36 10.05 16.88
CA LYS A 206 -0.93 8.72 17.07
C LYS A 206 -1.66 8.30 15.79
N VAL A 207 -1.28 7.14 15.28
CA VAL A 207 -1.96 6.50 14.16
C VAL A 207 -2.58 5.20 14.67
N TYR A 208 -3.89 5.12 14.59
CA TYR A 208 -4.68 3.98 15.04
C TYR A 208 -5.05 3.11 13.84
N ALA A 209 -4.98 1.79 14.02
CA ALA A 209 -5.52 0.84 13.07
C ALA A 209 -6.91 0.40 13.53
N VAL A 210 -7.89 0.53 12.66
CA VAL A 210 -9.28 0.11 12.91
C VAL A 210 -9.77 -0.70 11.73
N VAL A 211 -10.36 -1.85 12.02
CA VAL A 211 -10.98 -2.69 11.01
C VAL A 211 -12.49 -2.72 11.26
N LEU A 212 -13.24 -2.31 10.26
CA LEU A 212 -14.70 -2.31 10.32
C LEU A 212 -15.25 -3.65 9.86
N GLY A 213 -16.05 -4.28 10.69
CA GLY A 213 -16.67 -5.56 10.40
C GLY A 213 -17.42 -6.09 11.60
N ASP A 214 -17.93 -7.31 11.47
CA ASP A 214 -18.57 -7.99 12.58
C ASP A 214 -17.53 -8.36 13.64
N SER A 215 -17.62 -7.70 14.80
CA SER A 215 -16.72 -7.90 15.94
C SER A 215 -16.84 -9.31 16.56
N GLY A 216 -17.95 -10.00 16.34
CA GLY A 216 -18.14 -11.38 16.79
C GLY A 216 -17.31 -12.40 16.04
N ARG A 217 -16.83 -12.07 14.83
CA ARG A 217 -16.03 -12.98 13.98
C ARG A 217 -14.54 -12.97 14.28
N VAL A 218 -14.02 -11.83 14.72
CA VAL A 218 -12.57 -11.64 14.91
C VAL A 218 -12.32 -10.77 16.12
N GLY A 219 -11.54 -11.28 17.06
CA GLY A 219 -11.13 -10.52 18.24
C GLY A 219 -10.21 -9.36 17.87
N ARG A 220 -10.27 -8.27 18.65
CA ARG A 220 -9.28 -7.18 18.57
C ARG A 220 -7.87 -7.71 18.89
N THR A 221 -6.87 -7.10 18.28
CA THR A 221 -5.47 -7.29 18.67
C THR A 221 -4.99 -6.14 19.55
N ALA A 222 -3.76 -6.24 20.07
CA ALA A 222 -3.15 -5.14 20.85
C ALA A 222 -2.97 -3.86 20.01
N THR A 223 -2.86 -3.97 18.70
CA THR A 223 -2.55 -2.87 17.78
C THR A 223 -3.72 -2.46 16.89
N THR A 224 -4.77 -3.29 16.78
CA THR A 224 -5.87 -3.08 15.85
C THR A 224 -7.21 -3.27 16.57
N ALA A 225 -8.05 -2.24 16.52
CA ALA A 225 -9.42 -2.33 16.99
C ALA A 225 -10.31 -2.93 15.91
N VAL A 226 -11.24 -3.79 16.32
CA VAL A 226 -12.29 -4.33 15.44
C VAL A 226 -13.62 -3.77 15.92
N LEU A 227 -14.34 -3.12 15.04
CA LEU A 227 -15.57 -2.41 15.37
C LEU A 227 -16.63 -2.67 14.30
N GLU A 228 -17.87 -2.72 14.74
CA GLU A 228 -18.98 -2.51 13.83
C GLU A 228 -18.98 -1.07 13.31
N ARG A 229 -19.45 -0.89 12.08
CA ARG A 229 -19.48 0.43 11.45
C ARG A 229 -20.22 1.48 12.29
N ALA A 230 -21.36 1.10 12.88
CA ALA A 230 -22.14 1.99 13.73
C ALA A 230 -21.41 2.42 15.01
N GLY A 231 -20.47 1.61 15.49
CA GLY A 231 -19.66 1.88 16.67
C GLY A 231 -18.49 2.85 16.45
N LEU A 232 -18.13 3.14 15.17
CA LEU A 232 -16.98 3.97 14.84
C LEU A 232 -17.05 5.38 15.46
N PRO A 233 -18.17 6.15 15.41
CA PRO A 233 -18.22 7.47 16.02
C PRO A 233 -18.02 7.44 17.54
N GLY A 234 -18.64 6.47 18.23
CA GLY A 234 -18.46 6.29 19.67
C GLY A 234 -17.02 5.94 20.05
N PHE A 235 -16.39 5.07 19.26
CA PHE A 235 -14.97 4.72 19.45
C PHE A 235 -14.07 5.96 19.28
N LEU A 236 -14.26 6.74 18.21
CA LEU A 236 -13.47 7.95 17.97
C LEU A 236 -13.65 8.99 19.07
N ALA A 237 -14.88 9.13 19.60
CA ALA A 237 -15.17 10.03 20.71
C ALA A 237 -14.53 9.55 22.04
N SER A 238 -14.32 8.24 22.20
CA SER A 238 -13.67 7.66 23.39
C SER A 238 -12.14 7.82 23.38
N LEU A 239 -11.54 8.10 22.22
CA LEU A 239 -10.10 8.30 22.11
C LEU A 239 -9.72 9.66 22.72
N PRO A 240 -8.70 9.71 23.59
CA PRO A 240 -8.27 10.98 24.15
C PRO A 240 -7.70 11.88 23.06
N PRO A 241 -8.05 13.19 23.07
CA PRO A 241 -7.48 14.14 22.14
C PRO A 241 -5.96 14.18 22.31
N HIS A 242 -5.24 14.18 21.19
CA HIS A 242 -3.79 14.19 21.24
C HIS A 242 -3.27 15.62 21.45
N ARG A 243 -2.65 15.90 22.60
CA ARG A 243 -2.25 17.25 23.03
C ARG A 243 -1.36 17.97 22.02
N THR A 244 -0.49 17.25 21.32
CA THR A 244 0.43 17.82 20.32
C THR A 244 -0.19 17.90 18.92
N PHE A 245 -1.37 17.32 18.71
CA PHE A 245 -2.06 17.34 17.42
C PHE A 245 -3.05 18.49 17.34
N THR A 246 -2.52 19.68 17.38
CA THR A 246 -3.28 20.93 17.32
C THR A 246 -4.00 21.10 15.97
N PRO A 247 -5.01 21.99 15.86
CA PRO A 247 -5.66 22.29 14.57
C PRO A 247 -4.67 22.67 13.47
N ALA A 248 -3.65 23.47 13.79
CA ALA A 248 -2.61 23.86 12.83
C ALA A 248 -1.79 22.64 12.35
N ARG A 249 -1.43 21.74 13.27
CA ARG A 249 -0.75 20.47 12.90
C ARG A 249 -1.64 19.57 12.05
N ARG A 250 -2.93 19.52 12.34
CA ARG A 250 -3.90 18.78 11.53
C ARG A 250 -3.95 19.32 10.09
N GLU A 251 -4.01 20.64 9.92
CA GLU A 251 -3.97 21.29 8.62
C GLU A 251 -2.69 20.99 7.85
N GLN A 252 -1.53 20.99 8.52
CA GLN A 252 -0.25 20.59 7.93
C GLN A 252 -0.28 19.15 7.41
N VAL A 253 -0.84 18.21 8.19
CA VAL A 253 -1.01 16.81 7.75
C VAL A 253 -1.92 16.73 6.53
N VAL A 254 -3.05 17.41 6.56
CA VAL A 254 -3.99 17.44 5.44
C VAL A 254 -3.34 18.06 4.19
N ALA A 255 -2.61 19.15 4.35
CA ALA A 255 -1.86 19.79 3.25
C ALA A 255 -0.77 18.84 2.68
N ARG A 256 -0.08 18.10 3.55
CA ARG A 256 0.90 17.08 3.12
C ARG A 256 0.24 15.94 2.35
N ILE A 257 -0.90 15.45 2.83
CA ILE A 257 -1.68 14.44 2.14
C ILE A 257 -2.11 14.94 0.76
N ARG A 258 -2.62 16.16 0.66
CA ARG A 258 -3.00 16.77 -0.62
C ARG A 258 -1.83 16.86 -1.60
N ARG A 259 -0.65 17.28 -1.14
CA ARG A 259 0.57 17.29 -1.97
C ARG A 259 1.01 15.91 -2.43
N GLY A 260 0.87 14.90 -1.58
CA GLY A 260 1.19 13.51 -1.93
C GLY A 260 0.21 12.90 -2.93
N ILE A 261 -1.02 13.44 -2.99
CA ILE A 261 -2.06 13.02 -3.94
C ILE A 261 -1.82 13.62 -5.32
N ASP A 262 -1.33 14.85 -5.38
CA ASP A 262 -1.16 15.64 -6.61
C ASP A 262 0.31 16.02 -6.83
N PRO A 263 1.18 15.04 -7.20
CA PRO A 263 2.61 15.31 -7.40
C PRO A 263 2.86 16.32 -8.53
N GLY A 264 1.89 16.53 -9.45
CA GLY A 264 1.96 17.54 -10.49
C GLY A 264 1.82 18.98 -9.98
N ALA A 265 1.09 19.20 -8.89
CA ALA A 265 0.95 20.53 -8.29
C ALA A 265 2.24 21.00 -7.59
N ALA A 266 3.09 20.10 -7.16
CA ALA A 266 4.38 20.42 -6.56
C ALA A 266 5.44 20.83 -7.59
N ALA A 267 5.32 20.37 -8.84
CA ALA A 267 6.27 20.67 -9.91
C ALA A 267 6.05 22.03 -10.59
N SER A 268 4.90 22.67 -10.36
CA SER A 268 4.55 23.96 -10.99
C SER A 268 5.03 25.20 -10.19
N ASN A 269 5.66 25.01 -9.05
CA ASN A 269 6.14 26.09 -8.17
C ASN A 269 7.68 26.24 -8.15
N TRP A 270 8.39 25.74 -9.20
CA TRP A 270 9.82 25.97 -9.41
C TRP A 270 10.08 26.77 -10.69
#